data_d28cd2e83a3a3b3a26a93e9303887a17
#
_entry.id   d28cd2e83a3a3b3a26a93e9303887a17
#
_cell.length_a   1.000
_cell.length_b   1.000
_cell.length_c   1.000
_cell.angle_alpha   90.00
_cell.angle_beta   90.00
_cell.angle_gamma   90.00
#
_symmetry.space_group_name_H-M   'P 1'
#
loop_
_entity.id
_entity.type
_entity.pdbx_description
1 polymer ?
#
loop_
_entity_poly.entity_id
_entity_poly.type
_entity_poly.pdbx_seq_one_letter_code
_entity_poly.pdbx_strand_id
1 'polypeptide(L)'
;RIFDADEGHLLRAACAIECVHTYSLIHDDLPCMDDDDLRRGRPTLHRAFDEATALLAGDALQTFAFEALADPATHPDPQMRCLLITGLAKASGAVGMVAGQVADMAGQEIGSDLIAVTRMNRLKTGALINFSVDAGAFIGCASEAEKTALSRYAHDVGLAFQMVDDILDAEGAVRDTGKAVGKDKDRGKANFVTVLGVEATRERVGMLAAQAKRHLALFGPRARVLLDAVDFVVQRRH
;
A
#
# COMPACT_ATOMS: atom_id res chain seq x y z
N ARG A 1 19.40 3.24 -4.62
CA ARG A 1 20.56 2.39 -4.23
C ARG A 1 20.66 1.12 -5.07
N ILE A 2 19.56 0.56 -5.58
CA ILE A 2 19.60 -0.51 -6.61
C ILE A 2 20.11 0.07 -7.93
N PHE A 3 19.62 1.26 -8.26
CA PHE A 3 20.02 2.04 -9.43
C PHE A 3 20.76 3.29 -8.96
N ASP A 4 21.64 3.80 -9.82
CA ASP A 4 22.35 5.07 -9.59
C ASP A 4 21.47 6.23 -10.07
N ALA A 5 20.36 6.44 -9.33
CA ALA A 5 19.36 7.45 -9.64
C ALA A 5 19.51 8.66 -8.72
N ASP A 6 19.12 9.84 -9.21
CA ASP A 6 19.11 11.07 -8.43
C ASP A 6 18.15 10.95 -7.24
N GLU A 7 18.65 11.20 -6.03
CA GLU A 7 17.91 11.06 -4.79
C GLU A 7 16.78 12.10 -4.68
N GLY A 8 16.98 13.30 -5.23
CA GLY A 8 15.99 14.36 -5.24
C GLY A 8 14.77 13.97 -6.07
N HIS A 9 14.97 13.39 -7.25
CA HIS A 9 13.89 12.89 -8.09
C HIS A 9 13.09 11.77 -7.40
N LEU A 10 13.82 10.83 -6.76
CA LEU A 10 13.18 9.73 -6.01
C LEU A 10 12.38 10.24 -4.82
N LEU A 11 12.92 11.21 -4.06
CA LEU A 11 12.25 11.75 -2.89
C LEU A 11 10.95 12.49 -3.26
N ARG A 12 10.93 13.26 -4.34
CA ARG A 12 9.72 13.95 -4.81
C ARG A 12 8.64 12.97 -5.26
N ALA A 13 9.02 11.90 -5.98
CA ALA A 13 8.08 10.83 -6.33
C ALA A 13 7.54 10.11 -5.08
N ALA A 14 8.40 9.82 -4.10
CA ALA A 14 7.99 9.22 -2.84
C ALA A 14 7.04 10.13 -2.05
N CYS A 15 7.28 11.44 -1.98
CA CYS A 15 6.39 12.41 -1.36
C CYS A 15 5.00 12.42 -2.04
N ALA A 16 4.94 12.35 -3.36
CA ALA A 16 3.66 12.29 -4.07
C ALA A 16 2.87 11.01 -3.73
N ILE A 17 3.56 9.87 -3.64
CA ILE A 17 2.95 8.60 -3.23
C ILE A 17 2.43 8.69 -1.79
N GLU A 18 3.22 9.28 -0.88
CA GLU A 18 2.81 9.48 0.51
C GLU A 18 1.62 10.43 0.65
N CYS A 19 1.53 11.47 -0.18
CA CYS A 19 0.35 12.34 -0.23
C CYS A 19 -0.91 11.55 -0.63
N VAL A 20 -0.80 10.67 -1.64
CA VAL A 20 -1.90 9.78 -2.04
C VAL A 20 -2.26 8.81 -0.92
N HIS A 21 -1.28 8.18 -0.28
CA HIS A 21 -1.52 7.31 0.86
C HIS A 21 -2.18 8.06 2.02
N THR A 22 -1.69 9.25 2.35
CA THR A 22 -2.21 10.05 3.46
C THR A 22 -3.65 10.49 3.22
N TYR A 23 -3.98 10.97 2.00
CA TYR A 23 -5.36 11.35 1.72
C TYR A 23 -6.30 10.15 1.84
N SER A 24 -5.89 8.97 1.38
CA SER A 24 -6.74 7.79 1.46
C SER A 24 -7.03 7.40 2.90
N LEU A 25 -6.04 7.52 3.81
CA LEU A 25 -6.26 7.28 5.23
C LEU A 25 -7.20 8.32 5.87
N ILE A 26 -7.07 9.60 5.50
CA ILE A 26 -7.96 10.67 6.00
C ILE A 26 -9.40 10.41 5.57
N HIS A 27 -9.61 10.02 4.31
CA HIS A 27 -10.94 9.73 3.79
C HIS A 27 -11.51 8.42 4.35
N ASP A 28 -10.67 7.38 4.52
CA ASP A 28 -11.09 6.12 5.14
C ASP A 28 -11.58 6.33 6.60
N ASP A 29 -11.02 7.29 7.32
CA ASP A 29 -11.40 7.60 8.69
C ASP A 29 -12.75 8.32 8.82
N LEU A 30 -13.32 8.87 7.73
CA LEU A 30 -14.58 9.63 7.77
C LEU A 30 -15.76 8.76 8.22
N PRO A 31 -16.82 9.38 8.83
CA PRO A 31 -18.01 8.66 9.29
C PRO A 31 -18.77 7.90 8.20
N CYS A 32 -18.67 8.34 6.94
CA CYS A 32 -19.27 7.63 5.79
C CYS A 32 -18.43 6.45 5.29
N MET A 33 -17.26 6.22 5.88
CA MET A 33 -16.31 5.16 5.53
C MET A 33 -16.11 4.22 6.74
N ASP A 34 -14.91 4.21 7.34
CA ASP A 34 -14.60 3.35 8.48
C ASP A 34 -15.01 3.93 9.84
N ASP A 35 -15.36 5.22 9.92
CA ASP A 35 -15.78 5.94 11.14
C ASP A 35 -14.81 5.70 12.31
N ASP A 36 -13.53 5.92 12.06
CA ASP A 36 -12.47 5.70 13.03
C ASP A 36 -12.17 6.98 13.84
N ASP A 37 -12.19 6.89 15.15
CA ASP A 37 -11.88 8.02 16.06
C ASP A 37 -10.38 8.26 16.20
N LEU A 38 -9.57 7.21 16.08
CA LEU A 38 -8.12 7.23 16.32
C LEU A 38 -7.36 6.56 15.18
N ARG A 39 -6.26 7.19 14.75
CA ARG A 39 -5.27 6.63 13.85
C ARG A 39 -3.86 6.80 14.42
N ARG A 40 -3.13 5.69 14.56
CA ARG A 40 -1.79 5.69 15.18
C ARG A 40 -1.77 6.37 16.56
N GLY A 41 -2.83 6.15 17.36
CA GLY A 41 -2.98 6.70 18.72
C GLY A 41 -3.33 8.18 18.79
N ARG A 42 -3.63 8.84 17.66
CA ARG A 42 -4.05 10.24 17.61
C ARG A 42 -5.48 10.36 17.10
N PRO A 43 -6.25 11.39 17.49
CA PRO A 43 -7.55 11.67 16.91
C PRO A 43 -7.43 11.76 15.37
N THR A 44 -8.39 11.16 14.66
CA THR A 44 -8.51 11.29 13.21
C THR A 44 -8.85 12.73 12.83
N LEU A 45 -8.61 13.12 11.58
CA LEU A 45 -8.70 14.52 11.20
C LEU A 45 -10.11 15.09 11.39
N HIS A 46 -11.15 14.30 11.08
CA HIS A 46 -12.55 14.72 11.27
C HIS A 46 -12.93 14.85 12.75
N ARG A 47 -12.24 14.13 13.66
CA ARG A 47 -12.42 14.26 15.12
C ARG A 47 -11.62 15.43 15.71
N ALA A 48 -10.44 15.71 15.15
CA ALA A 48 -9.60 16.82 15.59
C ALA A 48 -10.11 18.19 15.15
N PHE A 49 -10.80 18.24 13.99
CA PHE A 49 -11.36 19.44 13.36
C PHE A 49 -12.84 19.23 13.07
N ASP A 50 -13.19 18.89 11.83
CA ASP A 50 -14.53 18.58 11.34
C ASP A 50 -14.45 17.75 10.05
N GLU A 51 -15.61 17.19 9.60
CA GLU A 51 -15.68 16.35 8.40
C GLU A 51 -15.34 17.11 7.11
N ALA A 52 -15.78 18.37 6.99
CA ALA A 52 -15.50 19.18 5.81
C ALA A 52 -14.00 19.48 5.67
N THR A 53 -13.36 19.83 6.79
CA THR A 53 -11.89 20.02 6.84
C THR A 53 -11.15 18.74 6.46
N ALA A 54 -11.58 17.59 6.96
CA ALA A 54 -10.96 16.30 6.65
C ALA A 54 -11.12 15.95 5.15
N LEU A 55 -12.32 16.11 4.60
CA LEU A 55 -12.59 15.87 3.19
C LEU A 55 -11.71 16.75 2.29
N LEU A 56 -11.71 18.08 2.54
CA LEU A 56 -10.95 19.03 1.73
C LEU A 56 -9.43 18.87 1.89
N ALA A 57 -8.95 18.45 3.06
CA ALA A 57 -7.54 18.14 3.26
C ALA A 57 -7.11 16.94 2.41
N GLY A 58 -7.94 15.90 2.34
CA GLY A 58 -7.71 14.76 1.44
C GLY A 58 -7.67 15.18 -0.03
N ASP A 59 -8.65 15.97 -0.48
CA ASP A 59 -8.71 16.50 -1.86
C ASP A 59 -7.47 17.31 -2.21
N ALA A 60 -7.02 18.17 -1.29
CA ALA A 60 -5.82 18.98 -1.47
C ALA A 60 -4.56 18.13 -1.58
N LEU A 61 -4.39 17.12 -0.73
CA LEU A 61 -3.24 16.21 -0.78
C LEU A 61 -3.21 15.39 -2.06
N GLN A 62 -4.37 14.87 -2.50
CA GLN A 62 -4.47 14.15 -3.76
C GLN A 62 -4.07 15.04 -4.94
N THR A 63 -4.56 16.27 -4.99
CA THR A 63 -4.23 17.23 -6.05
C THR A 63 -2.74 17.59 -6.01
N PHE A 64 -2.21 17.86 -4.83
CA PHE A 64 -0.79 18.19 -4.64
C PHE A 64 0.14 17.06 -5.09
N ALA A 65 -0.24 15.79 -4.91
CA ALA A 65 0.55 14.65 -5.38
C ALA A 65 0.83 14.72 -6.89
N PHE A 66 -0.18 15.07 -7.69
CA PHE A 66 -0.03 15.21 -9.14
C PHE A 66 0.72 16.50 -9.53
N GLU A 67 0.52 17.60 -8.82
CA GLU A 67 1.31 18.82 -8.98
C GLU A 67 2.80 18.53 -8.73
N ALA A 68 3.12 17.84 -7.64
CA ALA A 68 4.50 17.45 -7.30
C ALA A 68 5.15 16.60 -8.40
N LEU A 69 4.42 15.62 -8.98
CA LEU A 69 4.95 14.80 -10.07
C LEU A 69 5.09 15.56 -11.39
N ALA A 70 4.27 16.59 -11.63
CA ALA A 70 4.33 17.41 -12.85
C ALA A 70 5.49 18.41 -12.84
N ASP A 71 5.97 18.79 -11.66
CA ASP A 71 7.03 19.78 -11.47
C ASP A 71 8.35 19.33 -12.18
N PRO A 72 9.00 20.20 -12.96
CA PRO A 72 10.30 19.93 -13.57
C PRO A 72 11.39 19.48 -12.58
N ALA A 73 11.31 19.89 -11.30
CA ALA A 73 12.22 19.44 -10.26
C ALA A 73 12.05 17.96 -9.90
N THR A 74 10.93 17.32 -10.25
CA THR A 74 10.73 15.87 -10.04
C THR A 74 11.50 15.06 -11.07
N HIS A 75 11.57 15.52 -12.32
CA HIS A 75 12.43 14.92 -13.33
C HIS A 75 12.55 15.90 -14.52
N PRO A 76 13.75 16.11 -15.10
CA PRO A 76 13.94 17.02 -16.22
C PRO A 76 13.18 16.57 -17.48
N ASP A 77 13.12 15.25 -17.72
CA ASP A 77 12.39 14.69 -18.86
C ASP A 77 10.87 14.73 -18.62
N PRO A 78 10.08 15.48 -19.44
CA PRO A 78 8.64 15.54 -19.32
C PRO A 78 7.95 14.20 -19.60
N GLN A 79 8.56 13.30 -20.40
CA GLN A 79 7.98 11.97 -20.63
C GLN A 79 8.05 11.12 -19.38
N MET A 80 9.13 11.22 -18.60
CA MET A 80 9.22 10.55 -17.31
C MET A 80 8.17 11.08 -16.33
N ARG A 81 7.96 12.39 -16.26
CA ARG A 81 6.88 12.97 -15.41
C ARG A 81 5.51 12.47 -15.84
N CYS A 82 5.21 12.44 -17.13
CA CYS A 82 3.95 11.85 -17.65
C CYS A 82 3.79 10.38 -17.28
N LEU A 83 4.87 9.59 -17.32
CA LEU A 83 4.87 8.17 -16.93
C LEU A 83 4.54 8.02 -15.43
N LEU A 84 5.18 8.82 -14.57
CA LEU A 84 4.94 8.81 -13.13
C LEU A 84 3.49 9.25 -12.79
N ILE A 85 3.00 10.32 -13.41
CA ILE A 85 1.63 10.81 -13.24
C ILE A 85 0.61 9.74 -13.65
N THR A 86 0.79 9.16 -14.84
CA THR A 86 -0.12 8.14 -15.37
C THR A 86 -0.11 6.88 -14.50
N GLY A 87 1.09 6.48 -14.05
CA GLY A 87 1.26 5.32 -13.16
C GLY A 87 0.56 5.53 -11.82
N LEU A 88 0.77 6.68 -11.17
CA LEU A 88 0.12 7.02 -9.90
C LEU A 88 -1.41 7.10 -10.07
N ALA A 89 -1.90 7.74 -11.13
CA ALA A 89 -3.32 7.86 -11.39
C ALA A 89 -4.00 6.48 -11.58
N LYS A 90 -3.34 5.54 -12.27
CA LYS A 90 -3.83 4.16 -12.39
C LYS A 90 -3.79 3.41 -11.06
N ALA A 91 -2.70 3.56 -10.31
CA ALA A 91 -2.53 2.85 -9.04
C ALA A 91 -3.51 3.36 -7.95
N SER A 92 -3.82 4.65 -7.93
CA SER A 92 -4.73 5.24 -6.93
C SER A 92 -6.20 5.28 -7.37
N GLY A 93 -6.48 5.24 -8.68
CA GLY A 93 -7.81 5.50 -9.24
C GLY A 93 -8.72 4.28 -9.36
N ALA A 94 -9.65 4.37 -10.32
CA ALA A 94 -10.76 3.42 -10.54
C ALA A 94 -10.32 2.01 -10.99
N VAL A 95 -9.06 1.82 -11.35
CA VAL A 95 -8.49 0.50 -11.68
C VAL A 95 -7.43 0.03 -10.68
N GLY A 96 -7.28 0.76 -9.57
CA GLY A 96 -6.34 0.53 -8.48
C GLY A 96 -6.99 0.66 -7.11
N MET A 97 -6.40 1.48 -6.25
CA MET A 97 -6.77 1.62 -4.83
C MET A 97 -8.27 1.92 -4.61
N VAL A 98 -8.85 2.85 -5.37
CA VAL A 98 -10.29 3.18 -5.24
C VAL A 98 -11.17 1.98 -5.60
N ALA A 99 -10.85 1.22 -6.66
CA ALA A 99 -11.59 -0.01 -6.97
C ALA A 99 -11.47 -1.05 -5.85
N GLY A 100 -10.29 -1.16 -5.23
CA GLY A 100 -10.07 -2.02 -4.08
C GLY A 100 -10.88 -1.58 -2.87
N GLN A 101 -10.97 -0.28 -2.62
CA GLN A 101 -11.78 0.28 -1.54
C GLN A 101 -13.28 0.03 -1.74
N VAL A 102 -13.79 0.20 -2.96
CA VAL A 102 -15.20 -0.14 -3.28
C VAL A 102 -15.48 -1.62 -3.03
N ALA A 103 -14.55 -2.50 -3.43
CA ALA A 103 -14.68 -3.94 -3.17
C ALA A 103 -14.62 -4.26 -1.66
N ASP A 104 -13.77 -3.58 -0.89
CA ASP A 104 -13.68 -3.74 0.57
C ASP A 104 -14.98 -3.32 1.28
N MET A 105 -15.58 -2.21 0.87
CA MET A 105 -16.87 -1.76 1.39
C MET A 105 -18.02 -2.71 1.06
N ALA A 106 -17.94 -3.39 -0.09
CA ALA A 106 -18.88 -4.45 -0.48
C ALA A 106 -18.58 -5.82 0.18
N GLY A 107 -17.72 -5.87 1.17
CA GLY A 107 -17.07 -7.05 1.74
C GLY A 107 -18.00 -8.21 2.14
N GLN A 108 -19.26 -7.95 2.53
CA GLN A 108 -20.25 -9.01 2.81
C GLN A 108 -20.61 -9.83 1.56
N GLU A 109 -20.54 -9.23 0.36
CA GLU A 109 -20.80 -9.91 -0.91
C GLU A 109 -19.60 -10.75 -1.39
N ILE A 110 -18.39 -10.43 -0.94
CA ILE A 110 -17.16 -11.15 -1.28
C ILE A 110 -17.12 -12.53 -0.58
N GLY A 111 -17.70 -12.62 0.62
CA GLY A 111 -17.79 -13.86 1.38
C GLY A 111 -16.42 -14.50 1.66
N SER A 112 -16.36 -15.85 1.58
CA SER A 112 -15.15 -16.64 1.84
C SER A 112 -14.35 -16.95 0.55
N ASP A 113 -14.53 -16.20 -0.53
CA ASP A 113 -13.77 -16.43 -1.78
C ASP A 113 -12.35 -15.84 -1.69
N LEU A 114 -11.38 -16.73 -1.57
CA LEU A 114 -9.95 -16.38 -1.53
C LEU A 114 -9.50 -15.58 -2.77
N ILE A 115 -10.08 -15.85 -3.95
CA ILE A 115 -9.73 -15.14 -5.18
C ILE A 115 -10.21 -13.70 -5.10
N ALA A 116 -11.43 -13.50 -4.63
CA ALA A 116 -12.02 -12.17 -4.47
C ALA A 116 -11.26 -11.35 -3.40
N VAL A 117 -10.95 -11.94 -2.24
CA VAL A 117 -10.13 -11.32 -1.18
C VAL A 117 -8.73 -10.95 -1.71
N THR A 118 -8.09 -11.86 -2.44
CA THR A 118 -6.77 -11.58 -3.04
C THR A 118 -6.85 -10.43 -4.05
N ARG A 119 -7.88 -10.41 -4.91
CA ARG A 119 -8.07 -9.35 -5.91
C ARG A 119 -8.32 -7.99 -5.25
N MET A 120 -9.19 -7.94 -4.25
CA MET A 120 -9.47 -6.72 -3.48
C MET A 120 -8.19 -6.15 -2.88
N ASN A 121 -7.41 -6.96 -2.17
CA ASN A 121 -6.16 -6.52 -1.53
C ASN A 121 -5.07 -6.11 -2.53
N ARG A 122 -5.00 -6.78 -3.68
CA ARG A 122 -4.10 -6.35 -4.78
C ARG A 122 -4.44 -4.97 -5.30
N LEU A 123 -5.71 -4.60 -5.31
CA LEU A 123 -6.16 -3.27 -5.75
C LEU A 123 -6.03 -2.25 -4.62
N LYS A 124 -6.61 -2.51 -3.43
CA LYS A 124 -6.64 -1.55 -2.32
C LYS A 124 -5.24 -1.19 -1.82
N THR A 125 -4.40 -2.17 -1.59
CA THR A 125 -3.06 -2.00 -0.99
C THR A 125 -1.94 -2.24 -2.01
N GLY A 126 -2.04 -3.32 -2.76
CA GLY A 126 -0.98 -3.77 -3.67
C GLY A 126 -0.70 -2.82 -4.82
N ALA A 127 -1.69 -2.12 -5.36
CA ALA A 127 -1.52 -1.23 -6.50
C ALA A 127 -0.55 -0.08 -6.19
N LEU A 128 -0.69 0.56 -5.02
CA LEU A 128 0.18 1.66 -4.61
C LEU A 128 1.58 1.17 -4.24
N ILE A 129 1.70 0.00 -3.60
CA ILE A 129 3.01 -0.64 -3.33
C ILE A 129 3.74 -0.98 -4.64
N ASN A 130 3.03 -1.57 -5.61
CA ASN A 130 3.61 -1.85 -6.93
C ASN A 130 4.08 -0.57 -7.61
N PHE A 131 3.25 0.47 -7.63
CA PHE A 131 3.64 1.74 -8.22
C PHE A 131 4.85 2.37 -7.53
N SER A 132 4.98 2.24 -6.20
CA SER A 132 6.15 2.75 -5.47
C SER A 132 7.46 2.13 -5.97
N VAL A 133 7.43 0.83 -6.26
CA VAL A 133 8.57 0.10 -6.82
C VAL A 133 8.79 0.45 -8.28
N ASP A 134 7.71 0.54 -9.08
CA ASP A 134 7.77 0.91 -10.49
C ASP A 134 8.33 2.32 -10.69
N ALA A 135 7.92 3.30 -9.86
CA ALA A 135 8.44 4.66 -9.90
C ALA A 135 9.97 4.69 -9.70
N GLY A 136 10.46 3.93 -8.72
CA GLY A 136 11.91 3.76 -8.52
C GLY A 136 12.62 3.10 -9.69
N ALA A 137 11.99 2.11 -10.32
CA ALA A 137 12.51 1.44 -11.51
C ALA A 137 12.51 2.35 -12.74
N PHE A 138 11.49 3.20 -12.92
CA PHE A 138 11.41 4.17 -14.02
C PHE A 138 12.50 5.23 -13.89
N ILE A 139 12.58 5.91 -12.76
CA ILE A 139 13.60 6.94 -12.50
C ILE A 139 15.01 6.34 -12.57
N GLY A 140 15.19 5.09 -12.13
CA GLY A 140 16.44 4.36 -12.21
C GLY A 140 16.76 3.76 -13.58
N CYS A 141 15.96 4.01 -14.61
CA CYS A 141 16.15 3.48 -15.97
C CYS A 141 16.34 1.95 -16.00
N ALA A 142 15.59 1.22 -15.18
CA ALA A 142 15.65 -0.24 -15.10
C ALA A 142 15.37 -0.91 -16.45
N SER A 143 16.12 -1.97 -16.77
CA SER A 143 15.84 -2.84 -17.90
C SER A 143 14.52 -3.59 -17.73
N GLU A 144 13.95 -4.13 -18.79
CA GLU A 144 12.70 -4.88 -18.75
C GLU A 144 12.77 -6.13 -17.85
N ALA A 145 13.95 -6.77 -17.79
CA ALA A 145 14.18 -7.89 -16.88
C ALA A 145 14.15 -7.44 -15.40
N GLU A 146 14.76 -6.30 -15.11
CA GLU A 146 14.75 -5.71 -13.76
C GLU A 146 13.37 -5.23 -13.36
N LYS A 147 12.64 -4.55 -14.24
CA LYS A 147 11.24 -4.15 -14.03
C LYS A 147 10.35 -5.36 -13.72
N THR A 148 10.50 -6.45 -14.49
CA THR A 148 9.75 -7.68 -14.26
C THR A 148 10.04 -8.28 -12.89
N ALA A 149 11.31 -8.34 -12.50
CA ALA A 149 11.74 -8.86 -11.20
C ALA A 149 11.20 -8.00 -10.05
N LEU A 150 11.29 -6.67 -10.17
CA LEU A 150 10.79 -5.72 -9.17
C LEU A 150 9.26 -5.74 -9.06
N SER A 151 8.53 -5.85 -10.18
CA SER A 151 7.07 -5.95 -10.16
C SER A 151 6.60 -7.23 -9.45
N ARG A 152 7.26 -8.37 -9.68
CA ARG A 152 6.97 -9.62 -8.96
C ARG A 152 7.29 -9.51 -7.47
N TYR A 153 8.42 -8.90 -7.13
CA TYR A 153 8.77 -8.59 -5.75
C TYR A 153 7.69 -7.75 -5.05
N ALA A 154 7.28 -6.65 -5.66
CA ALA A 154 6.28 -5.74 -5.12
C ALA A 154 4.92 -6.43 -4.92
N HIS A 155 4.53 -7.29 -5.87
CA HIS A 155 3.32 -8.10 -5.77
C HIS A 155 3.34 -9.01 -4.53
N ASP A 156 4.43 -9.77 -4.34
CA ASP A 156 4.53 -10.72 -3.23
C ASP A 156 4.62 -9.99 -1.88
N VAL A 157 5.36 -8.88 -1.81
CA VAL A 157 5.46 -8.05 -0.60
C VAL A 157 4.11 -7.41 -0.25
N GLY A 158 3.38 -6.89 -1.24
CA GLY A 158 2.07 -6.28 -1.02
C GLY A 158 1.04 -7.26 -0.46
N LEU A 159 1.03 -8.50 -0.97
CA LEU A 159 0.17 -9.57 -0.41
C LEU A 159 0.62 -10.00 0.98
N ALA A 160 1.92 -10.19 1.19
CA ALA A 160 2.46 -10.55 2.51
C ALA A 160 2.16 -9.47 3.55
N PHE A 161 2.26 -8.19 3.15
CA PHE A 161 1.94 -7.05 4.00
C PHE A 161 0.50 -7.14 4.52
N GLN A 162 -0.48 -7.34 3.63
CA GLN A 162 -1.87 -7.43 4.03
C GLN A 162 -2.17 -8.67 4.87
N MET A 163 -1.60 -9.83 4.51
CA MET A 163 -1.77 -11.04 5.32
C MET A 163 -1.23 -10.89 6.74
N VAL A 164 -0.11 -10.15 6.90
CA VAL A 164 0.42 -9.84 8.23
C VAL A 164 -0.50 -8.89 8.99
N ASP A 165 -1.09 -7.87 8.32
CA ASP A 165 -2.11 -7.01 8.95
C ASP A 165 -3.30 -7.82 9.46
N ASP A 166 -3.83 -8.72 8.63
CA ASP A 166 -4.97 -9.56 8.99
C ASP A 166 -4.63 -10.48 10.19
N ILE A 167 -3.40 -11.02 10.26
CA ILE A 167 -2.93 -11.80 11.40
C ILE A 167 -2.83 -10.93 12.66
N LEU A 168 -2.24 -9.73 12.55
CA LEU A 168 -2.09 -8.82 13.67
C LEU A 168 -3.45 -8.35 14.21
N ASP A 169 -4.43 -8.10 13.32
CA ASP A 169 -5.79 -7.76 13.73
C ASP A 169 -6.45 -8.94 14.48
N ALA A 170 -6.29 -10.15 13.99
CA ALA A 170 -6.86 -11.35 14.61
C ALA A 170 -6.22 -11.72 15.95
N GLU A 171 -4.88 -11.55 16.08
CA GLU A 171 -4.12 -11.88 17.30
C GLU A 171 -3.99 -10.71 18.28
N GLY A 172 -4.16 -9.50 17.79
CA GLY A 172 -3.98 -8.25 18.52
C GLY A 172 -5.10 -7.98 19.51
N ALA A 173 -5.70 -9.02 20.05
CA ALA A 173 -6.53 -8.88 21.21
C ALA A 173 -5.72 -8.16 22.31
N VAL A 174 -6.00 -6.87 22.48
CA VAL A 174 -5.96 -6.19 23.77
C VAL A 174 -4.66 -5.52 24.21
N ARG A 175 -3.49 -5.71 23.64
CA ARG A 175 -2.30 -5.22 24.38
C ARG A 175 -1.60 -3.96 23.87
N ASP A 176 -1.52 -3.69 22.56
CA ASP A 176 -0.60 -2.63 22.10
C ASP A 176 -1.03 -1.76 20.91
N THR A 177 -2.21 -1.92 20.34
CA THR A 177 -2.51 -1.26 19.05
C THR A 177 -3.35 -0.01 19.12
N GLY A 178 -3.69 0.60 20.22
CA GLY A 178 -4.45 1.87 20.26
C GLY A 178 -5.69 1.96 19.32
N LYS A 179 -6.03 0.87 18.64
CA LYS A 179 -7.25 0.63 17.86
C LYS A 179 -8.09 -0.44 18.55
N ALA A 180 -9.41 -0.37 18.39
CA ALA A 180 -10.29 -1.47 18.74
C ALA A 180 -9.94 -2.66 17.85
N VAL A 181 -9.36 -3.70 18.43
CA VAL A 181 -8.94 -4.93 17.75
C VAL A 181 -10.16 -5.78 17.43
N GLY A 182 -10.14 -6.51 16.31
CA GLY A 182 -11.26 -7.35 15.89
C GLY A 182 -12.38 -6.63 15.16
N LYS A 183 -12.20 -5.36 14.78
CA LYS A 183 -13.19 -4.56 14.03
C LYS A 183 -13.64 -5.23 12.72
N ASP A 184 -12.74 -5.91 12.03
CA ASP A 184 -13.04 -6.60 10.76
C ASP A 184 -14.00 -7.76 10.96
N LYS A 185 -13.87 -8.49 12.07
CA LYS A 185 -14.77 -9.59 12.42
C LYS A 185 -16.17 -9.07 12.78
N ASP A 186 -16.25 -7.97 13.51
CA ASP A 186 -17.52 -7.34 13.90
C ASP A 186 -18.22 -6.67 12.71
N ARG A 187 -17.44 -6.21 11.70
CA ARG A 187 -17.96 -5.62 10.46
C ARG A 187 -18.26 -6.66 9.37
N GLY A 188 -17.95 -7.94 9.58
CA GLY A 188 -18.14 -9.00 8.58
C GLY A 188 -17.24 -8.86 7.36
N LYS A 189 -16.12 -8.11 7.45
CA LYS A 189 -15.16 -7.94 6.35
C LYS A 189 -14.45 -9.26 6.06
N ALA A 190 -14.40 -9.62 4.79
CA ALA A 190 -13.65 -10.79 4.33
C ALA A 190 -12.15 -10.46 4.27
N ASN A 191 -11.33 -11.25 4.98
CA ASN A 191 -9.88 -11.11 4.98
C ASN A 191 -9.19 -12.48 4.88
N PHE A 192 -7.86 -12.54 4.76
CA PHE A 192 -7.15 -13.80 4.58
C PHE A 192 -7.30 -14.73 5.78
N VAL A 193 -7.34 -14.20 7.00
CA VAL A 193 -7.50 -15.01 8.21
C VAL A 193 -8.90 -15.61 8.32
N THR A 194 -9.94 -14.87 7.93
CA THR A 194 -11.33 -15.40 7.94
C THR A 194 -11.52 -16.52 6.92
N VAL A 195 -10.76 -16.48 5.81
CA VAL A 195 -10.86 -17.47 4.72
C VAL A 195 -9.97 -18.70 4.97
N LEU A 196 -8.74 -18.48 5.43
CA LEU A 196 -7.71 -19.54 5.52
C LEU A 196 -7.45 -20.02 6.95
N GLY A 197 -7.76 -19.19 7.95
CA GLY A 197 -7.27 -19.33 9.32
C GLY A 197 -5.86 -18.77 9.51
N VAL A 198 -5.49 -18.48 10.77
CA VAL A 198 -4.25 -17.80 11.14
C VAL A 198 -3.02 -18.59 10.67
N GLU A 199 -2.94 -19.89 10.96
CA GLU A 199 -1.77 -20.70 10.67
C GLU A 199 -1.50 -20.82 9.16
N ALA A 200 -2.51 -21.11 8.35
CA ALA A 200 -2.35 -21.20 6.91
C ALA A 200 -2.00 -19.82 6.29
N THR A 201 -2.51 -18.72 6.85
CA THR A 201 -2.13 -17.38 6.44
C THR A 201 -0.65 -17.12 6.77
N ARG A 202 -0.17 -17.51 7.94
CA ARG A 202 1.23 -17.39 8.36
C ARG A 202 2.19 -18.18 7.47
N GLU A 203 1.83 -19.41 7.13
CA GLU A 203 2.62 -20.23 6.19
C GLU A 203 2.71 -19.54 4.81
N ARG A 204 1.60 -18.96 4.35
CA ARG A 204 1.55 -18.25 3.07
C ARG A 204 2.41 -17.00 3.07
N VAL A 205 2.44 -16.25 4.16
CA VAL A 205 3.37 -15.12 4.36
C VAL A 205 4.82 -15.58 4.21
N GLY A 206 5.21 -16.69 4.83
CA GLY A 206 6.55 -17.25 4.69
C GLY A 206 6.91 -17.62 3.25
N MET A 207 5.96 -18.22 2.52
CA MET A 207 6.15 -18.55 1.10
C MET A 207 6.33 -17.29 0.23
N LEU A 208 5.48 -16.28 0.42
CA LEU A 208 5.55 -15.01 -0.33
C LEU A 208 6.87 -14.28 -0.04
N ALA A 209 7.29 -14.23 1.22
CA ALA A 209 8.57 -13.64 1.60
C ALA A 209 9.76 -14.33 0.91
N ALA A 210 9.76 -15.65 0.88
CA ALA A 210 10.79 -16.41 0.18
C ALA A 210 10.76 -16.17 -1.35
N GLN A 211 9.58 -16.02 -1.93
CA GLN A 211 9.44 -15.68 -3.36
C GLN A 211 9.93 -14.26 -3.65
N ALA A 212 9.52 -13.27 -2.86
CA ALA A 212 9.96 -11.88 -2.98
C ALA A 212 11.49 -11.78 -2.96
N LYS A 213 12.15 -12.46 -2.02
CA LYS A 213 13.63 -12.49 -1.95
C LYS A 213 14.25 -13.13 -3.19
N ARG A 214 13.67 -14.20 -3.75
CA ARG A 214 14.17 -14.83 -4.98
C ARG A 214 14.09 -13.89 -6.19
N HIS A 215 13.04 -13.07 -6.32
CA HIS A 215 12.93 -12.10 -7.41
C HIS A 215 14.04 -11.04 -7.36
N LEU A 216 14.61 -10.78 -6.20
CA LEU A 216 15.71 -9.83 -6.04
C LEU A 216 17.11 -10.40 -6.35
N ALA A 217 17.23 -11.71 -6.63
CA ALA A 217 18.53 -12.34 -6.87
C ALA A 217 19.33 -11.71 -8.00
N LEU A 218 18.64 -11.18 -9.04
CA LEU A 218 19.25 -10.47 -10.18
C LEU A 218 20.09 -9.26 -9.74
N PHE A 219 19.74 -8.61 -8.64
CA PHE A 219 20.37 -7.36 -8.19
C PHE A 219 21.58 -7.61 -7.26
N GLY A 220 21.75 -8.82 -6.74
CA GLY A 220 22.83 -9.16 -5.81
C GLY A 220 22.85 -8.25 -4.58
N PRO A 221 24.03 -7.79 -4.14
CA PRO A 221 24.16 -6.97 -2.92
C PRO A 221 23.41 -5.63 -2.98
N ARG A 222 23.11 -5.10 -4.17
CA ARG A 222 22.38 -3.84 -4.35
C ARG A 222 20.95 -3.93 -3.82
N ALA A 223 20.36 -5.14 -3.75
CA ALA A 223 19.00 -5.37 -3.25
C ALA A 223 18.88 -5.35 -1.73
N ARG A 224 19.94 -5.14 -0.96
CA ARG A 224 19.97 -5.28 0.51
C ARG A 224 18.78 -4.59 1.19
N VAL A 225 18.49 -3.34 0.84
CA VAL A 225 17.40 -2.56 1.46
C VAL A 225 16.03 -3.19 1.18
N LEU A 226 15.82 -3.73 -0.05
CA LEU A 226 14.55 -4.39 -0.37
C LEU A 226 14.45 -5.77 0.31
N LEU A 227 15.55 -6.48 0.50
CA LEU A 227 15.58 -7.71 1.30
C LEU A 227 15.23 -7.42 2.76
N ASP A 228 15.83 -6.37 3.35
CA ASP A 228 15.54 -5.95 4.71
C ASP A 228 14.07 -5.50 4.86
N ALA A 229 13.47 -4.88 3.82
CA ALA A 229 12.05 -4.52 3.80
C ALA A 229 11.13 -5.76 3.83
N VAL A 230 11.48 -6.86 3.16
CA VAL A 230 10.73 -8.14 3.29
C VAL A 230 10.74 -8.61 4.73
N ASP A 231 11.92 -8.65 5.36
CA ASP A 231 12.05 -9.10 6.73
C ASP A 231 11.29 -8.20 7.71
N PHE A 232 11.33 -6.88 7.49
CA PHE A 232 10.55 -5.92 8.27
C PHE A 232 9.05 -6.18 8.18
N VAL A 233 8.51 -6.38 6.97
CA VAL A 233 7.08 -6.66 6.74
C VAL A 233 6.64 -7.92 7.48
N VAL A 234 7.44 -8.99 7.41
CA VAL A 234 7.09 -10.29 8.02
C VAL A 234 7.24 -10.28 9.54
N GLN A 235 8.17 -9.49 10.07
CA GLN A 235 8.50 -9.49 11.51
C GLN A 235 7.81 -8.40 12.31
N ARG A 236 7.09 -7.48 11.65
CA ARG A 236 6.40 -6.39 12.35
C ARG A 236 5.37 -6.92 13.35
N ARG A 237 5.20 -6.20 14.44
CA ARG A 237 4.32 -6.58 15.57
C ARG A 237 3.19 -5.58 15.80
N HIS A 238 3.14 -4.55 14.99
CA HIS A 238 2.12 -3.46 15.02
C HIS A 238 2.13 -2.70 13.69
#